data_1403c1b5633b3efaecd59f525c6bbc4c
#
_entry.id   1403c1b5633b3efaecd59f525c6bbc4c
#
_cell.length_a   1.000
_cell.length_b   1.000
_cell.length_c   1.000
_cell.angle_alpha   90.00
_cell.angle_beta   90.00
_cell.angle_gamma   90.00
#
_symmetry.space_group_name_H-M   'P 1'
#
loop_
_entity.id
_entity.type
_entity.pdbx_description
1 polymer ?
#
loop_
_entity_poly.entity_id
_entity_poly.type
_entity_poly.pdbx_seq_one_letter_code
_entity_poly.pdbx_strand_id
1 'polypeptide(L)'
;MERVLLYVEDTPGMAAAVAWALRLAKGMSCRVFALSVVNPDVPRRRDAQASDAEERAWSLLYEIEDDAFQENVRISLLLESGDPLPKVVSLSTSYDAEMIVASADCRLTCAELVRQSSRPVVFVK
;
A
#
# COMPACT_ATOMS: atom_id res chain seq x y z
N MET A 1 14.15 11.55 -5.68
CA MET A 1 13.12 10.50 -5.51
C MET A 1 11.84 10.99 -6.13
N GLU A 2 11.22 10.18 -6.97
CA GLU A 2 10.03 10.59 -7.73
C GLU A 2 8.79 9.74 -7.46
N ARG A 3 8.96 8.48 -7.03
CA ARG A 3 7.85 7.52 -6.88
C ARG A 3 8.04 6.65 -5.65
N VAL A 4 6.98 6.55 -4.86
CA VAL A 4 6.94 5.72 -3.65
C VAL A 4 5.73 4.80 -3.74
N LEU A 5 5.91 3.52 -3.47
CA LEU A 5 4.82 2.56 -3.37
C LEU A 5 4.43 2.40 -1.90
N LEU A 6 3.18 2.71 -1.59
CA LEU A 6 2.60 2.53 -0.26
C LEU A 6 1.72 1.30 -0.28
N TYR A 7 2.12 0.24 0.43
CA TYR A 7 1.29 -0.95 0.57
C TYR A 7 0.22 -0.70 1.62
N VAL A 8 -1.03 -0.84 1.23
CA VAL A 8 -2.20 -0.49 2.04
C VAL A 8 -2.90 -1.75 2.54
N GLU A 9 -3.09 -1.83 3.84
CA GLU A 9 -3.82 -2.91 4.48
C GLU A 9 -4.64 -2.31 5.63
N ASP A 10 -5.82 -2.86 5.89
CA ASP A 10 -6.69 -2.34 6.96
C ASP A 10 -6.20 -2.83 8.33
N THR A 11 -5.23 -2.11 8.88
CA THR A 11 -4.64 -2.42 10.19
C THR A 11 -4.60 -1.16 11.05
N PRO A 12 -4.52 -1.31 12.38
CA PRO A 12 -4.41 -0.15 13.27
C PRO A 12 -3.20 0.75 12.98
N GLY A 13 -2.10 0.18 12.49
CA GLY A 13 -0.88 0.94 12.19
C GLY A 13 -0.90 1.65 10.86
N MET A 14 -1.92 1.44 10.03
CA MET A 14 -1.93 2.01 8.67
C MET A 14 -1.95 3.53 8.66
N ALA A 15 -2.65 4.15 9.60
CA ALA A 15 -2.73 5.61 9.69
C ALA A 15 -1.34 6.23 9.84
N ALA A 16 -0.48 5.64 10.66
CA ALA A 16 0.89 6.13 10.85
C ALA A 16 1.73 5.98 9.58
N ALA A 17 1.57 4.85 8.87
CA ALA A 17 2.27 4.61 7.61
C ALA A 17 1.84 5.61 6.53
N VAL A 18 0.53 5.88 6.43
CA VAL A 18 -0.01 6.88 5.50
C VAL A 18 0.58 8.26 5.81
N ALA A 19 0.52 8.69 7.07
CA ALA A 19 1.03 9.99 7.47
C ALA A 19 2.51 10.15 7.15
N TRP A 20 3.30 9.10 7.40
CA TRP A 20 4.73 9.11 7.11
C TRP A 20 5.00 9.20 5.61
N ALA A 21 4.30 8.39 4.81
CA ALA A 21 4.47 8.36 3.36
C ALA A 21 4.07 9.70 2.72
N LEU A 22 2.97 10.30 3.16
CA LEU A 22 2.52 11.60 2.64
C LEU A 22 3.49 12.71 3.01
N ARG A 23 4.03 12.69 4.22
CA ARG A 23 5.03 13.67 4.64
C ARG A 23 6.30 13.56 3.81
N LEU A 24 6.77 12.34 3.58
CA LEU A 24 7.93 12.09 2.72
C LEU A 24 7.65 12.59 1.29
N ALA A 25 6.51 12.23 0.74
CA ALA A 25 6.14 12.60 -0.62
C ALA A 25 6.02 14.11 -0.80
N LYS A 26 5.45 14.80 0.19
CA LYS A 26 5.34 16.25 0.18
C LYS A 26 6.72 16.91 0.20
N GLY A 27 7.61 16.43 1.07
CA GLY A 27 8.95 16.98 1.18
C GLY A 27 9.84 16.73 -0.01
N MET A 28 9.64 15.61 -0.70
CA MET A 28 10.45 15.19 -1.85
C MET A 28 9.77 15.47 -3.18
N SER A 29 8.55 15.99 -3.19
CA SER A 29 7.74 16.22 -4.39
C SER A 29 7.54 14.93 -5.22
N CYS A 30 7.35 13.81 -4.56
CA CYS A 30 7.17 12.54 -5.26
C CYS A 30 5.69 12.12 -5.30
N ARG A 31 5.38 11.21 -6.24
CA ARG A 31 4.06 10.61 -6.38
C ARG A 31 3.97 9.35 -5.50
N VAL A 32 2.85 9.17 -4.84
CA VAL A 32 2.55 7.96 -4.08
C VAL A 32 1.68 7.05 -4.93
N PHE A 33 2.06 5.78 -5.01
CA PHE A 33 1.21 4.72 -5.55
C PHE A 33 0.69 3.92 -4.36
N ALA A 34 -0.58 4.08 -4.05
CA ALA A 34 -1.22 3.37 -2.94
C ALA A 34 -1.82 2.07 -3.47
N LEU A 35 -1.28 0.94 -3.02
CA LEU A 35 -1.64 -0.39 -3.50
C LEU A 35 -2.34 -1.19 -2.41
N SER A 36 -3.55 -1.66 -2.70
CA SER A 36 -4.24 -2.67 -1.89
C SER A 36 -4.34 -3.96 -2.69
N VAL A 37 -4.13 -5.09 -2.02
CA VAL A 37 -4.20 -6.41 -2.66
C VAL A 37 -5.27 -7.23 -1.97
N VAL A 38 -6.28 -7.64 -2.73
CA VAL A 38 -7.34 -8.54 -2.25
C VAL A 38 -6.87 -9.97 -2.51
N ASN A 39 -6.71 -10.73 -1.43
CA ASN A 39 -6.28 -12.13 -1.54
C ASN A 39 -7.51 -13.03 -1.62
N PRO A 40 -7.80 -13.65 -2.79
CA PRO A 40 -8.96 -14.50 -2.97
C PRO A 40 -8.88 -15.82 -2.18
N ASP A 41 -7.68 -16.22 -1.74
CA ASP A 41 -7.46 -17.47 -1.03
C ASP A 41 -7.72 -17.36 0.48
N VAL A 42 -7.96 -16.15 0.99
CA VAL A 42 -8.32 -15.96 2.39
C VAL A 42 -9.75 -16.48 2.60
N PRO A 43 -9.97 -17.40 3.58
CA PRO A 43 -11.30 -17.89 3.86
C PRO A 43 -12.27 -16.75 4.18
N ARG A 44 -13.38 -16.70 3.45
CA ARG A 44 -14.40 -15.68 3.64
C ARG A 44 -15.48 -16.22 4.57
N ARG A 45 -16.08 -15.32 5.34
CA ARG A 45 -17.30 -15.67 6.04
C ARG A 45 -18.37 -16.06 5.01
N ARG A 46 -19.25 -17.01 5.39
CA ARG A 46 -20.28 -17.52 4.48
C ARG A 46 -21.12 -16.44 3.80
N ASP A 47 -21.30 -15.33 4.48
CA ASP A 47 -22.12 -14.20 4.06
C ASP A 47 -21.31 -13.05 3.44
N ALA A 48 -19.98 -13.15 3.42
CA ALA A 48 -19.12 -12.13 2.81
C ALA A 48 -19.01 -12.39 1.31
N GLN A 49 -19.45 -11.43 0.51
CA GLN A 49 -19.31 -11.48 -0.94
C GLN A 49 -17.92 -10.98 -1.35
N ALA A 50 -17.46 -11.42 -2.53
CA ALA A 50 -16.20 -10.96 -3.11
C ALA A 50 -16.15 -9.43 -3.21
N SER A 51 -17.29 -8.81 -3.54
CA SER A 51 -17.45 -7.37 -3.67
C SER A 51 -17.20 -6.62 -2.35
N ASP A 52 -17.48 -7.24 -1.20
CA ASP A 52 -17.33 -6.55 0.09
C ASP A 52 -15.87 -6.27 0.43
N ALA A 53 -14.96 -7.20 0.11
CA ALA A 53 -13.53 -7.00 0.31
C ALA A 53 -12.99 -5.91 -0.61
N GLU A 54 -13.43 -5.90 -1.86
CA GLU A 54 -13.04 -4.88 -2.82
C GLU A 54 -13.59 -3.50 -2.42
N GLU A 55 -14.85 -3.43 -2.00
CA GLU A 55 -15.47 -2.19 -1.55
C GLU A 55 -14.72 -1.59 -0.35
N ARG A 56 -14.36 -2.44 0.62
CA ARG A 56 -13.60 -1.98 1.77
C ARG A 56 -12.21 -1.50 1.38
N ALA A 57 -11.56 -2.20 0.45
CA ALA A 57 -10.26 -1.79 -0.05
C ALA A 57 -10.34 -0.44 -0.77
N TRP A 58 -11.34 -0.25 -1.63
CA TRP A 58 -11.55 1.03 -2.30
C TRP A 58 -11.87 2.14 -1.30
N SER A 59 -12.70 1.88 -0.28
CA SER A 59 -13.03 2.87 0.73
C SER A 59 -11.77 3.37 1.44
N LEU A 60 -10.88 2.45 1.80
CA LEU A 60 -9.62 2.80 2.44
C LEU A 60 -8.71 3.59 1.50
N LEU A 61 -8.62 3.18 0.24
CA LEU A 61 -7.83 3.89 -0.76
C LEU A 61 -8.36 5.32 -0.98
N TYR A 62 -9.68 5.49 -1.03
CA TYR A 62 -10.28 6.82 -1.18
C TYR A 62 -10.02 7.71 0.03
N GLU A 63 -10.00 7.17 1.25
CA GLU A 63 -9.63 7.94 2.44
C GLU A 63 -8.19 8.43 2.34
N ILE A 64 -7.29 7.59 1.86
CA ILE A 64 -5.88 7.95 1.66
C ILE A 64 -5.76 9.01 0.57
N GLU A 65 -6.53 8.88 -0.50
CA GLU A 65 -6.57 9.89 -1.57
C GLU A 65 -7.00 11.25 -1.04
N ASP A 66 -8.01 11.29 -0.18
CA ASP A 66 -8.48 12.53 0.45
C ASP A 66 -7.38 13.16 1.30
N ASP A 67 -6.67 12.35 2.08
CA ASP A 67 -5.54 12.82 2.89
C ASP A 67 -4.43 13.39 1.99
N ALA A 68 -4.12 12.71 0.89
CA ALA A 68 -3.11 13.16 -0.06
C ALA A 68 -3.51 14.49 -0.72
N PHE A 69 -4.79 14.62 -1.07
CA PHE A 69 -5.31 15.85 -1.66
C PHE A 69 -5.13 17.03 -0.71
N GLN A 70 -5.43 16.84 0.58
CA GLN A 70 -5.26 17.90 1.59
C GLN A 70 -3.81 18.33 1.75
N GLU A 71 -2.87 17.41 1.52
CA GLU A 71 -1.43 17.66 1.63
C GLU A 71 -0.80 18.07 0.29
N ASN A 72 -1.58 18.20 -0.78
CA ASN A 72 -1.10 18.49 -2.14
C ASN A 72 -0.09 17.45 -2.64
N VAL A 73 -0.30 16.19 -2.28
CA VAL A 73 0.52 15.06 -2.73
C VAL A 73 -0.18 14.36 -3.89
N ARG A 74 0.55 14.13 -4.96
CA ARG A 74 0.04 13.38 -6.11
C ARG A 74 -0.03 11.90 -5.74
N ILE A 75 -1.17 11.28 -6.01
CA ILE A 75 -1.41 9.89 -5.66
C ILE A 75 -2.11 9.15 -6.79
N SER A 76 -1.75 7.89 -6.95
CA SER A 76 -2.46 6.94 -7.82
C SER A 76 -2.90 5.77 -6.97
N LEU A 77 -4.15 5.35 -7.16
CA LEU A 77 -4.74 4.24 -6.40
C LEU A 77 -4.68 2.97 -7.25
N LEU A 78 -4.19 1.89 -6.65
CA LEU A 78 -4.07 0.59 -7.31
C LEU A 78 -4.76 -0.47 -6.47
N LEU A 79 -5.64 -1.24 -7.09
CA LEU A 79 -6.26 -2.41 -6.48
C LEU A 79 -5.92 -3.63 -7.32
N GLU A 80 -5.31 -4.61 -6.69
CA GLU A 80 -4.90 -5.86 -7.33
C GLU A 80 -5.48 -7.05 -6.58
N SER A 81 -5.50 -8.20 -7.23
CA SER A 81 -5.95 -9.45 -6.66
C SER A 81 -4.81 -10.47 -6.70
N GLY A 82 -4.66 -11.25 -5.64
CA GLY A 82 -3.67 -12.30 -5.57
C GLY A 82 -2.92 -12.32 -4.25
N ASP A 83 -1.71 -12.85 -4.27
CA ASP A 83 -0.82 -12.89 -3.11
C ASP A 83 -0.14 -11.52 -2.94
N PRO A 84 -0.26 -10.88 -1.78
CA PRO A 84 0.34 -9.56 -1.57
C PRO A 84 1.84 -9.48 -1.83
N LEU A 85 2.62 -10.46 -1.37
CA LEU A 85 4.08 -10.37 -1.47
C LEU A 85 4.57 -10.27 -2.91
N PRO A 86 4.25 -11.21 -3.82
CA PRO A 86 4.70 -11.08 -5.20
C PRO A 86 4.08 -9.87 -5.92
N LYS A 87 2.86 -9.46 -5.56
CA LYS A 87 2.24 -8.28 -6.17
C LYS A 87 2.97 -7.00 -5.78
N VAL A 88 3.30 -6.82 -4.52
CA VAL A 88 4.05 -5.65 -4.05
C VAL A 88 5.42 -5.58 -4.74
N VAL A 89 6.14 -6.70 -4.78
CA VAL A 89 7.45 -6.76 -5.42
C VAL A 89 7.35 -6.45 -6.91
N SER A 90 6.42 -7.10 -7.61
CA SER A 90 6.23 -6.91 -9.05
C SER A 90 5.84 -5.47 -9.40
N LEU A 91 4.89 -4.90 -8.68
CA LEU A 91 4.40 -3.56 -8.98
C LEU A 91 5.39 -2.47 -8.58
N SER A 92 6.22 -2.70 -7.56
CA SER A 92 7.28 -1.75 -7.25
C SER A 92 8.26 -1.59 -8.41
N THR A 93 8.50 -2.67 -9.15
CA THR A 93 9.34 -2.65 -10.34
C THR A 93 8.58 -2.06 -11.54
N SER A 94 7.35 -2.49 -11.77
CA SER A 94 6.54 -2.06 -12.91
C SER A 94 6.29 -0.55 -12.90
N TYR A 95 6.06 0.04 -11.73
CA TYR A 95 5.84 1.47 -11.59
C TYR A 95 7.11 2.24 -11.29
N ASP A 96 8.25 1.55 -11.27
CA ASP A 96 9.55 2.15 -11.00
C ASP A 96 9.55 2.92 -9.67
N ALA A 97 8.99 2.32 -8.64
CA ALA A 97 8.99 2.91 -7.31
C ALA A 97 10.39 2.79 -6.71
N GLU A 98 10.86 3.87 -6.13
CA GLU A 98 12.20 3.94 -5.54
C GLU A 98 12.22 3.45 -4.10
N MET A 99 11.04 3.26 -3.51
CA MET A 99 10.89 2.82 -2.12
C MET A 99 9.54 2.16 -1.94
N ILE A 100 9.48 1.14 -1.09
CA ILE A 100 8.24 0.53 -0.64
C ILE A 100 8.03 0.92 0.81
N VAL A 101 6.85 1.43 1.13
CA VAL A 101 6.45 1.79 2.51
C VAL A 101 5.31 0.88 2.93
N ALA A 102 5.42 0.29 4.10
CA ALA A 102 4.38 -0.57 4.67
C ALA A 102 4.23 -0.29 6.16
N SER A 103 3.08 -0.64 6.72
CA SER A 103 2.86 -0.61 8.15
C SER A 103 3.56 -1.82 8.80
N ALA A 104 4.14 -1.63 9.98
CA ALA A 104 4.84 -2.72 10.69
C ALA A 104 3.90 -3.87 11.09
N ASP A 105 2.60 -3.60 11.20
CA ASP A 105 1.60 -4.62 11.56
C ASP A 105 0.87 -5.24 10.35
N CYS A 106 1.36 -5.02 9.12
CA CYS A 106 0.79 -5.65 7.94
C CYS A 106 1.18 -7.13 7.85
N ARG A 107 0.51 -7.87 6.95
CA ARG A 107 0.76 -9.29 6.74
C ARG A 107 2.13 -9.60 6.15
N LEU A 108 2.72 -8.66 5.44
CA LEU A 108 4.05 -8.86 4.86
C LEU A 108 5.11 -8.81 5.96
N THR A 109 5.97 -9.82 6.00
CA THR A 109 7.08 -9.77 6.94
C THR A 109 8.23 -8.96 6.35
N CYS A 110 8.93 -8.24 7.21
CA CYS A 110 10.09 -7.46 6.81
C CYS A 110 11.13 -8.34 6.11
N ALA A 111 11.42 -9.51 6.69
CA ALA A 111 12.44 -10.42 6.14
C ALA A 111 12.10 -10.88 4.72
N GLU A 112 10.84 -11.26 4.47
CA GLU A 112 10.41 -11.72 3.14
C GLU A 112 10.44 -10.61 2.11
N LEU A 113 9.92 -9.44 2.48
CA LEU A 113 9.85 -8.31 1.54
C LEU A 113 11.26 -7.80 1.20
N VAL A 114 12.13 -7.68 2.17
CA VAL A 114 13.52 -7.25 1.95
C VAL A 114 14.27 -8.25 1.07
N ARG A 115 14.05 -9.55 1.31
CA ARG A 115 14.72 -10.60 0.52
C ARG A 115 14.31 -10.57 -0.96
N GLN A 116 13.02 -10.36 -1.24
CA GLN A 116 12.49 -10.45 -2.60
C GLN A 116 12.51 -9.13 -3.36
N SER A 117 12.49 -8.01 -2.65
CA SER A 117 12.47 -6.70 -3.28
C SER A 117 13.86 -6.26 -3.73
N SER A 118 13.91 -5.61 -4.90
CA SER A 118 15.11 -4.89 -5.34
C SER A 118 15.09 -3.42 -4.89
N ARG A 119 14.03 -3.01 -4.21
CA ARG A 119 13.83 -1.61 -3.77
C ARG A 119 14.01 -1.50 -2.27
N PRO A 120 14.46 -0.34 -1.76
CA PRO A 120 14.46 -0.08 -0.32
C PRO A 120 13.06 -0.23 0.27
N VAL A 121 12.99 -0.74 1.49
CA VAL A 121 11.71 -0.99 2.18
C VAL A 121 11.72 -0.28 3.53
N VAL A 122 10.64 0.41 3.84
CA VAL A 122 10.44 1.07 5.13
C VAL A 122 9.18 0.50 5.78
N PHE A 123 9.32 0.01 7.00
CA PHE A 123 8.18 -0.41 7.82
C PHE A 123 7.95 0.63 8.91
N VAL A 124 6.77 1.23 8.91
CA VAL A 124 6.39 2.30 9.84
C VAL A 124 5.68 1.69 11.05
N LYS A 125 6.17 2.01 12.24
CA LYS A 125 5.54 1.59 13.49
C LYS A 125 4.41 2.54 13.90
#